data_2c49911da6afe273d333885b30ed461b
#
_entry.id   2c49911da6afe273d333885b30ed461b
#
_cell.length_a   1.000
_cell.length_b   1.000
_cell.length_c   1.000
_cell.angle_alpha   90.00
_cell.angle_beta   90.00
_cell.angle_gamma   90.00
#
_symmetry.space_group_name_H-M   'P 1'
#
loop_
_entity.id
_entity.type
_entity.pdbx_description
1 polymer ?
#
loop_
_entity_poly.entity_id
_entity_poly.type
_entity_poly.pdbx_seq_one_letter_code
_entity_poly.pdbx_strand_id
1 'polypeptide(L)'
;IPVIAAGGIYTGEDIYRIMELGADGVQMGTRFVTTEECDASTEFKRSYIEASQQDIEIIQSPVGMPGRAIHNSFLERVKQGLKQPKSCPFNCIKTCDVTHSPYCIIMAL
;
A
#
# COMPACT_ATOMS: atom_id res chain seq x y z
N ILE A 1 -27.73 3.70 0.40
CA ILE A 1 -26.46 3.36 -0.28
C ILE A 1 -25.66 2.52 0.69
N PRO A 2 -25.23 1.30 0.32
CA PRO A 2 -24.39 0.47 1.17
C PRO A 2 -23.06 1.17 1.50
N VAL A 3 -22.62 1.02 2.75
CA VAL A 3 -21.36 1.60 3.26
C VAL A 3 -20.41 0.46 3.63
N ILE A 4 -19.27 0.41 2.95
CA ILE A 4 -18.20 -0.56 3.23
C ILE A 4 -17.05 0.16 3.91
N ALA A 5 -16.74 -0.22 5.14
CA ALA A 5 -15.63 0.35 5.89
C ALA A 5 -14.32 -0.34 5.53
N ALA A 6 -13.24 0.44 5.39
CA ALA A 6 -11.92 -0.08 5.07
C ALA A 6 -10.82 0.64 5.86
N GLY A 7 -9.73 -0.07 6.13
CA GLY A 7 -8.55 0.44 6.83
C GLY A 7 -8.65 0.30 8.36
N GLY A 8 -7.56 -0.18 8.96
CA GLY A 8 -7.47 -0.36 10.42
C GLY A 8 -8.32 -1.48 11.01
N ILE A 9 -8.92 -2.33 10.18
CA ILE A 9 -9.75 -3.46 10.60
C ILE A 9 -8.88 -4.71 10.51
N TYR A 10 -8.71 -5.44 11.61
CA TYR A 10 -7.79 -6.57 11.67
C TYR A 10 -8.37 -7.81 12.34
N THR A 11 -9.24 -7.66 13.31
CA THR A 11 -9.84 -8.75 14.10
C THR A 11 -11.34 -8.89 13.85
N GLY A 12 -11.92 -10.01 14.27
CA GLY A 12 -13.37 -10.20 14.24
C GLY A 12 -14.10 -9.18 15.13
N GLU A 13 -13.47 -8.75 16.24
CA GLU A 13 -14.03 -7.71 17.10
C GLU A 13 -14.07 -6.35 16.39
N ASP A 14 -13.05 -6.01 15.63
CA ASP A 14 -13.06 -4.78 14.82
C ASP A 14 -14.21 -4.80 13.80
N ILE A 15 -14.41 -5.96 13.14
CA ILE A 15 -15.52 -6.14 12.20
C ILE A 15 -16.84 -5.90 12.91
N TYR A 16 -17.04 -6.56 14.06
CA TYR A 16 -18.27 -6.45 14.82
C TYR A 16 -18.58 -4.99 15.23
N ARG A 17 -17.58 -4.28 15.77
CA ARG A 17 -17.71 -2.86 16.14
C ARG A 17 -18.10 -1.97 14.97
N ILE A 18 -17.50 -2.20 13.81
CA ILE A 18 -17.79 -1.42 12.60
C ILE A 18 -19.19 -1.68 12.10
N MET A 19 -19.63 -2.93 12.15
CA MET A 19 -21.02 -3.31 11.80
C MET A 19 -22.03 -2.69 12.76
N GLU A 20 -21.74 -2.65 14.07
CA GLU A 20 -22.61 -1.96 15.06
C GLU A 20 -22.71 -0.45 14.80
N LEU A 21 -21.69 0.18 14.23
CA LEU A 21 -21.72 1.58 13.82
C LEU A 21 -22.58 1.83 12.56
N GLY A 22 -23.09 0.76 11.94
CA GLY A 22 -24.01 0.83 10.81
C GLY A 22 -23.37 0.62 9.45
N ALA A 23 -22.13 0.12 9.38
CA ALA A 23 -21.57 -0.33 8.11
C ALA A 23 -22.27 -1.61 7.61
N ASP A 24 -22.47 -1.73 6.29
CA ASP A 24 -23.01 -2.91 5.64
C ASP A 24 -21.98 -4.01 5.42
N GLY A 25 -20.70 -3.67 5.52
CA GLY A 25 -19.60 -4.60 5.37
C GLY A 25 -18.24 -3.96 5.65
N VAL A 26 -17.18 -4.78 5.59
CA VAL A 26 -15.80 -4.33 5.77
C VAL A 26 -14.90 -4.85 4.66
N GLN A 27 -13.82 -4.09 4.36
CA GLN A 27 -12.76 -4.51 3.47
C GLN A 27 -11.44 -4.59 4.24
N MET A 28 -10.77 -5.73 4.16
CA MET A 28 -9.50 -5.99 4.82
C MET A 28 -8.46 -6.42 3.77
N GLY A 29 -7.29 -5.82 3.79
CA GLY A 29 -6.19 -6.17 2.90
C GLY A 29 -5.01 -6.78 3.66
N THR A 30 -4.34 -5.98 4.49
CA THR A 30 -3.09 -6.33 5.17
C THR A 30 -3.16 -7.64 5.97
N ARG A 31 -4.32 -7.93 6.59
CA ARG A 31 -4.54 -9.16 7.34
C ARG A 31 -4.32 -10.41 6.50
N PHE A 32 -4.64 -10.37 5.21
CA PHE A 32 -4.61 -11.53 4.32
C PHE A 32 -3.33 -11.63 3.48
N VAL A 33 -2.42 -10.66 3.57
CA VAL A 33 -1.15 -10.68 2.81
C VAL A 33 -0.30 -11.89 3.16
N THR A 34 -0.29 -12.32 4.42
CA THR A 34 0.56 -13.42 4.92
C THR A 34 -0.11 -14.79 4.89
N THR A 35 -1.33 -14.89 4.34
CA THR A 35 -2.05 -16.17 4.25
C THR A 35 -1.53 -17.03 3.09
N GLU A 36 -1.85 -18.32 3.10
CA GLU A 36 -1.49 -19.26 2.04
C GLU A 36 -2.17 -18.92 0.72
N GLU A 37 -3.41 -18.41 0.77
CA GLU A 37 -4.21 -18.05 -0.39
C GLU A 37 -3.71 -16.79 -1.12
N CYS A 38 -2.85 -16.01 -0.50
CA CYS A 38 -2.25 -14.84 -1.15
C CYS A 38 -1.16 -15.28 -2.13
N ASP A 39 -1.23 -14.82 -3.38
CA ASP A 39 -0.27 -15.15 -4.44
C ASP A 39 1.08 -14.42 -4.33
N ALA A 40 1.28 -13.59 -3.30
CA ALA A 40 2.54 -12.89 -3.08
C ALA A 40 3.69 -13.87 -2.80
N SER A 41 4.90 -13.49 -3.20
CA SER A 41 6.10 -14.30 -2.94
C SER A 41 6.35 -14.50 -1.45
N THR A 42 7.05 -15.58 -1.10
CA THR A 42 7.40 -15.90 0.29
C THR A 42 8.23 -14.77 0.93
N GLU A 43 9.12 -14.15 0.17
CA GLU A 43 9.94 -13.03 0.63
C GLU A 43 9.08 -11.81 0.97
N PHE A 44 8.07 -11.51 0.13
CA PHE A 44 7.13 -10.43 0.38
C PHE A 44 6.31 -10.68 1.64
N LYS A 45 5.75 -11.90 1.80
CA LYS A 45 5.02 -12.29 3.02
C LYS A 45 5.89 -12.19 4.27
N ARG A 46 7.15 -12.63 4.18
CA ARG A 46 8.13 -12.55 5.27
C ARG A 46 8.38 -11.10 5.70
N SER A 47 8.48 -10.17 4.76
CA SER A 47 8.66 -8.76 5.09
C SER A 47 7.52 -8.20 5.95
N TYR A 48 6.30 -8.69 5.77
CA TYR A 48 5.16 -8.31 6.62
C TYR A 48 5.21 -8.95 8.01
N ILE A 49 5.72 -10.17 8.12
CA ILE A 49 5.84 -10.89 9.41
C ILE A 49 6.94 -10.30 10.27
N GLU A 50 8.06 -9.93 9.65
CA GLU A 50 9.25 -9.42 10.33
C GLU A 50 9.17 -7.92 10.62
N ALA A 51 8.31 -7.19 9.92
CA ALA A 51 8.17 -5.75 10.09
C ALA A 51 7.63 -5.38 11.48
N SER A 52 8.28 -4.38 12.08
CA SER A 52 7.84 -3.71 13.29
C SER A 52 7.15 -2.38 12.96
N GLN A 53 6.56 -1.74 13.96
CA GLN A 53 5.96 -0.41 13.79
C GLN A 53 6.99 0.65 13.30
N GLN A 54 8.25 0.48 13.65
CA GLN A 54 9.33 1.40 13.26
C GLN A 54 9.72 1.27 11.78
N ASP A 55 9.40 0.14 11.15
CA ASP A 55 9.68 -0.10 9.74
C ASP A 55 8.60 0.46 8.81
N ILE A 56 7.50 0.97 9.39
CA ILE A 56 6.39 1.54 8.63
C ILE A 56 6.61 3.04 8.44
N GLU A 57 6.67 3.46 7.19
CA GLU A 57 6.83 4.87 6.83
C GLU A 57 5.71 5.37 5.92
N ILE A 58 5.48 6.69 5.96
CA ILE A 58 4.58 7.37 5.03
C ILE A 58 5.40 7.79 3.82
N ILE A 59 4.99 7.31 2.66
CA ILE A 59 5.64 7.62 1.39
C ILE A 59 4.77 8.54 0.54
N GLN A 60 5.42 9.36 -0.28
CA GLN A 60 4.75 10.09 -1.34
C GLN A 60 4.51 9.14 -2.51
N SER A 61 3.25 8.82 -2.74
CA SER A 61 2.87 7.98 -3.86
C SER A 61 2.83 8.78 -5.17
N PRO A 62 3.25 8.19 -6.29
CA PRO A 62 3.13 8.81 -7.61
C PRO A 62 1.68 9.04 -8.05
N VAL A 63 0.72 8.45 -7.38
CA VAL A 63 -0.71 8.61 -7.66
C VAL A 63 -1.37 9.78 -6.91
N GLY A 64 -0.60 10.59 -6.19
CA GLY A 64 -1.05 11.83 -5.59
C GLY A 64 -1.57 11.74 -4.16
N MET A 65 -1.63 10.54 -3.55
CA MET A 65 -2.01 10.35 -2.15
C MET A 65 -0.86 9.75 -1.35
N PRO A 66 -0.69 10.14 -0.06
CA PRO A 66 0.30 9.49 0.79
C PRO A 66 -0.03 8.00 0.96
N GLY A 67 0.99 7.15 0.92
CA GLY A 67 0.87 5.72 1.15
C GLY A 67 1.64 5.28 2.39
N ARG A 68 1.24 4.16 2.99
CA ARG A 68 2.04 3.45 3.99
C ARG A 68 2.83 2.34 3.32
N ALA A 69 4.10 2.25 3.65
CA ALA A 69 4.97 1.21 3.14
C ALA A 69 5.90 0.67 4.23
N ILE A 70 6.31 -0.58 4.08
CA ILE A 70 7.40 -1.16 4.86
C ILE A 70 8.71 -0.68 4.24
N HIS A 71 9.59 -0.16 5.07
CA HIS A 71 10.91 0.32 4.68
C HIS A 71 11.70 -0.76 3.93
N ASN A 72 12.32 -0.40 2.81
CA ASN A 72 13.15 -1.30 2.02
C ASN A 72 14.17 -0.53 1.15
N SER A 73 15.08 -1.27 0.53
CA SER A 73 16.14 -0.69 -0.32
C SER A 73 15.62 0.09 -1.54
N PHE A 74 14.43 -0.23 -2.05
CA PHE A 74 13.81 0.53 -3.13
C PHE A 74 13.42 1.93 -2.63
N LEU A 75 12.77 2.03 -1.48
CA LEU A 75 12.35 3.31 -0.89
C LEU A 75 13.55 4.17 -0.52
N GLU A 76 14.65 3.58 -0.05
CA GLU A 76 15.90 4.29 0.13
C GLU A 76 16.36 4.98 -1.16
N ARG A 77 16.35 4.27 -2.27
CA ARG A 77 16.74 4.81 -3.57
C ARG A 77 15.75 5.86 -4.09
N VAL A 78 14.47 5.71 -3.76
CA VAL A 78 13.44 6.74 -4.05
C VAL A 78 13.76 8.03 -3.29
N LYS A 79 14.08 7.97 -2.00
CA LYS A 79 14.45 9.13 -1.18
C LYS A 79 15.70 9.85 -1.71
N GLN A 80 16.64 9.10 -2.29
CA GLN A 80 17.84 9.63 -2.92
C GLN A 80 17.59 10.22 -4.33
N GLY A 81 16.35 10.19 -4.83
CA GLY A 81 15.98 10.66 -6.17
C GLY A 81 16.41 9.72 -7.32
N LEU A 82 16.94 8.54 -7.00
CA LEU A 82 17.48 7.59 -7.99
C LEU A 82 16.43 6.82 -8.77
N LYS A 83 15.15 6.98 -8.41
CA LYS A 83 14.03 6.27 -9.03
C LYS A 83 13.05 7.17 -9.79
N GLN A 84 13.36 8.47 -9.87
CA GLN A 84 12.54 9.41 -10.63
C GLN A 84 12.49 9.03 -12.12
N PRO A 85 11.30 8.88 -12.71
CA PRO A 85 11.15 8.52 -14.11
C PRO A 85 11.54 9.70 -15.02
N LYS A 86 12.23 9.41 -16.12
CA LYS A 86 12.59 10.42 -17.13
C LYS A 86 11.50 10.61 -18.18
N SER A 87 10.69 9.59 -18.41
CA SER A 87 9.58 9.57 -19.37
C SER A 87 8.55 8.53 -18.95
N CYS A 88 7.33 8.65 -19.47
CA CYS A 88 6.27 7.69 -19.19
C CYS A 88 5.72 7.12 -20.50
N PRO A 89 6.04 5.87 -20.87
CA PRO A 89 5.45 5.21 -22.02
C PRO A 89 4.05 4.62 -21.72
N PHE A 90 3.66 4.54 -20.45
CA PHE A 90 2.49 3.77 -20.01
C PHE A 90 1.18 4.57 -20.01
N ASN A 91 1.24 5.87 -19.71
CA ASN A 91 0.04 6.74 -19.54
C ASN A 91 -1.06 6.11 -18.68
N CYS A 92 -0.67 5.45 -17.59
CA CYS A 92 -1.53 4.58 -16.80
C CYS A 92 -2.50 5.36 -15.90
N ILE A 93 -2.09 6.49 -15.33
CA ILE A 93 -2.89 7.28 -14.39
C ILE A 93 -2.87 8.75 -14.80
N LYS A 94 -4.06 9.32 -14.97
CA LYS A 94 -4.23 10.70 -15.46
C LYS A 94 -3.63 11.77 -14.51
N THR A 95 -3.61 11.49 -13.21
CA THR A 95 -3.09 12.41 -12.17
C THR A 95 -1.59 12.29 -11.95
N CYS A 96 -0.91 11.36 -12.62
CA CYS A 96 0.54 11.19 -12.49
C CYS A 96 1.26 12.28 -13.30
N ASP A 97 2.06 13.10 -12.60
CA ASP A 97 3.00 14.02 -13.22
C ASP A 97 4.40 13.41 -13.21
N VAL A 98 4.88 13.00 -14.38
CA VAL A 98 6.19 12.35 -14.55
C VAL A 98 7.34 13.23 -14.04
N THR A 99 7.22 14.55 -14.18
CA THR A 99 8.30 15.49 -13.80
C THR A 99 8.46 15.66 -12.30
N HIS A 100 7.38 15.40 -11.54
CA HIS A 100 7.35 15.54 -10.09
C HIS A 100 7.16 14.19 -9.35
N SER A 101 6.99 13.10 -10.10
CA SER A 101 6.75 11.78 -9.52
C SER A 101 8.03 11.21 -8.89
N PRO A 102 7.99 10.75 -7.64
CA PRO A 102 9.19 10.21 -6.98
C PRO A 102 9.66 8.89 -7.60
N TYR A 103 8.76 8.14 -8.21
CA TYR A 103 9.02 6.89 -8.95
C TYR A 103 7.84 6.54 -9.85
N CYS A 104 8.04 5.62 -10.77
CA CYS A 104 6.94 5.07 -11.59
C CYS A 104 6.37 3.81 -10.93
N ILE A 105 5.07 3.77 -10.65
CA ILE A 105 4.44 2.63 -9.99
C ILE A 105 4.51 1.35 -10.83
N ILE A 106 4.40 1.45 -12.16
CA ILE A 106 4.51 0.29 -13.05
C ILE A 106 5.94 -0.27 -13.08
N MET A 107 6.96 0.59 -12.95
CA MET A 107 8.37 0.15 -12.93
C MET A 107 8.83 -0.26 -11.53
N ALA A 108 8.01 -0.09 -10.51
CA ALA A 108 8.30 -0.48 -9.14
C ALA A 108 7.79 -1.89 -8.81
N LEU A 109 6.87 -2.42 -9.63
CA LEU A 109 6.37 -3.78 -9.57
C LEU A 109 7.32 -4.74 -10.28
#